data_3de294a1e78b12e8544c337edbc3fd74
#
_entry.id   3de294a1e78b12e8544c337edbc3fd74
#
_cell.length_a   1.000
_cell.length_b   1.000
_cell.length_c   1.000
_cell.angle_alpha   90.00
_cell.angle_beta   90.00
_cell.angle_gamma   90.00
#
_symmetry.space_group_name_H-M   'P 1'
#
loop_
_entity.id
_entity.type
_entity.pdbx_description
1 polymer ?
#
loop_
_entity_poly.entity_id
_entity_poly.type
_entity_poly.pdbx_seq_one_letter_code
_entity_poly.pdbx_strand_id
1 'polypeptide(L)'
;MIVERKEILNEDKSIGYIESVFKSDNILKTTYFPKMQRLYIAFSRGHTYSYENITPEFYEEFEDAESHGKFFYKNINKKDEYPYRKEFTLYPNEINELKNIVENKSEEDD
;
A
#
# COMPACT_ATOMS: atom_id res chain seq x y z
N MET A 1 3.22 -8.42 5.45
CA MET A 1 3.70 -7.68 6.65
C MET A 1 4.35 -6.38 6.21
N ILE A 2 4.04 -5.31 6.89
CA ILE A 2 4.63 -4.00 6.59
C ILE A 2 6.06 -3.99 7.13
N VAL A 3 7.05 -3.69 6.27
CA VAL A 3 8.46 -3.64 6.67
C VAL A 3 8.98 -2.21 6.76
N GLU A 4 8.29 -1.26 6.14
CA GLU A 4 8.61 0.16 6.23
C GLU A 4 7.32 0.96 6.11
N ARG A 5 7.14 1.97 6.96
CA ARG A 5 5.95 2.82 6.95
C ARG A 5 6.36 4.25 7.25
N LYS A 6 5.94 5.18 6.39
CA LYS A 6 6.24 6.60 6.53
C LYS A 6 4.97 7.42 6.45
N GLU A 7 4.80 8.34 7.38
CA GLU A 7 3.74 9.35 7.32
C GLU A 7 4.36 10.65 6.83
N ILE A 8 3.83 11.17 5.72
CA ILE A 8 4.27 12.44 5.16
C ILE A 8 3.26 13.49 5.58
N LEU A 9 3.71 14.50 6.32
CA LEU A 9 2.83 15.52 6.90
C LEU A 9 2.66 16.72 5.99
N ASN A 10 1.48 17.32 6.04
CA ASN A 10 1.20 18.63 5.46
C ASN A 10 1.79 19.72 6.35
N GLU A 11 1.76 20.96 5.89
CA GLU A 11 2.26 22.13 6.66
C GLU A 11 1.53 22.28 7.99
N ASP A 12 0.23 21.95 8.04
CA ASP A 12 -0.58 22.03 9.25
C ASP A 12 -0.41 20.83 10.19
N LYS A 13 0.56 19.94 9.88
CA LYS A 13 0.89 18.73 10.63
C LYS A 13 -0.13 17.61 10.53
N SER A 14 -1.18 17.75 9.69
CA SER A 14 -2.06 16.63 9.37
C SER A 14 -1.34 15.68 8.40
N ILE A 15 -1.79 14.41 8.36
CA ILE A 15 -1.19 13.42 7.47
C ILE A 15 -1.60 13.71 6.03
N GLY A 16 -0.61 13.97 5.16
CA GLY A 16 -0.84 14.13 3.72
C GLY A 16 -1.00 12.78 3.04
N TYR A 17 -0.07 11.86 3.28
CA TYR A 17 -0.18 10.48 2.82
C TYR A 17 0.67 9.54 3.67
N ILE A 18 0.34 8.25 3.59
CA ILE A 18 1.06 7.18 4.28
C ILE A 18 1.61 6.24 3.22
N GLU A 19 2.93 6.04 3.23
CA GLU A 19 3.61 5.17 2.28
C GLU A 19 4.15 3.96 3.01
N SER A 20 3.80 2.76 2.55
CA SER A 20 4.21 1.51 3.19
C SER A 20 4.80 0.53 2.18
N VAL A 21 5.85 -0.18 2.60
CA VAL A 21 6.49 -1.23 1.81
C VAL A 21 6.22 -2.56 2.51
N PHE A 22 5.90 -3.58 1.73
CA PHE A 22 5.38 -4.85 2.25
C PHE A 22 6.29 -6.02 1.91
N LYS A 23 6.42 -6.94 2.87
CA LYS A 23 6.90 -8.29 2.60
C LYS A 23 5.64 -9.14 2.37
N SER A 24 5.33 -9.38 1.10
CA SER A 24 4.11 -10.06 0.68
C SER A 24 4.31 -10.64 -0.72
N ASP A 25 3.65 -11.75 -1.02
CA ASP A 25 3.71 -12.34 -2.35
C ASP A 25 2.96 -11.50 -3.40
N ASN A 26 2.04 -10.65 -2.95
CA ASN A 26 1.15 -9.93 -3.86
C ASN A 26 1.36 -8.42 -3.86
N ILE A 27 1.65 -7.81 -2.73
CA ILE A 27 1.71 -6.36 -2.58
C ILE A 27 3.14 -5.90 -2.32
N LEU A 28 3.64 -4.95 -3.12
CA LEU A 28 4.95 -4.34 -2.92
C LEU A 28 4.87 -3.08 -2.06
N LYS A 29 3.93 -2.20 -2.40
CA LYS A 29 3.87 -0.86 -1.84
C LYS A 29 2.45 -0.33 -1.86
N THR A 30 2.09 0.45 -0.84
CA THR A 30 0.85 1.22 -0.85
C THR A 30 1.13 2.68 -0.54
N THR A 31 0.27 3.56 -1.06
CA THR A 31 0.25 4.98 -0.72
C THR A 31 -1.19 5.36 -0.45
N TYR A 32 -1.46 5.82 0.77
CA TYR A 32 -2.82 6.17 1.18
C TYR A 32 -2.96 7.66 1.46
N PHE A 33 -3.97 8.29 0.83
CA PHE A 33 -4.29 9.71 1.00
C PHE A 33 -5.58 9.84 1.82
N PRO A 34 -5.47 10.12 3.14
CA PRO A 34 -6.65 10.14 4.01
C PRO A 34 -7.73 11.14 3.59
N LYS A 35 -7.35 12.35 3.18
CA LYS A 35 -8.32 13.39 2.78
C LYS A 35 -9.08 13.02 1.53
N MET A 36 -8.43 12.34 0.59
CA MET A 36 -9.07 11.88 -0.65
C MET A 36 -9.73 10.52 -0.49
N GLN A 37 -9.45 9.83 0.60
CA GLN A 37 -9.89 8.45 0.85
C GLN A 37 -9.50 7.51 -0.29
N ARG A 38 -8.29 7.72 -0.83
CA ARG A 38 -7.78 6.98 -1.98
C ARG A 38 -6.55 6.17 -1.61
N LEU A 39 -6.58 4.89 -1.97
CA LEU A 39 -5.48 3.96 -1.72
C LEU A 39 -4.87 3.50 -3.03
N TYR A 40 -3.57 3.76 -3.20
CA TYR A 40 -2.78 3.22 -4.32
C TYR A 40 -2.11 1.95 -3.87
N ILE A 41 -2.22 0.88 -4.67
CA ILE A 41 -1.56 -0.40 -4.40
C ILE A 41 -0.70 -0.78 -5.60
N ALA A 42 0.61 -0.95 -5.37
CA ALA A 42 1.53 -1.50 -6.35
C ALA A 42 1.69 -3.00 -6.06
N PHE A 43 1.28 -3.83 -7.02
CA PHE A 43 1.33 -5.28 -6.90
C PHE A 43 2.71 -5.82 -7.31
N SER A 44 2.95 -7.11 -7.10
CA SER A 44 4.27 -7.73 -7.21
C SER A 44 4.95 -7.56 -8.57
N ARG A 45 4.18 -7.38 -9.65
CA ARG A 45 4.72 -7.13 -10.99
C ARG A 45 4.81 -5.65 -11.33
N GLY A 46 4.52 -4.78 -10.37
CA GLY A 46 4.62 -3.34 -10.54
C GLY A 46 3.34 -2.65 -11.00
N HIS A 47 2.32 -3.39 -11.41
CA HIS A 47 1.03 -2.79 -11.79
C HIS A 47 0.43 -2.08 -10.60
N THR A 48 0.13 -0.79 -10.75
CA THR A 48 -0.39 0.04 -9.67
C THR A 48 -1.80 0.51 -9.99
N TYR A 49 -2.69 0.29 -9.03
CA TYR A 49 -4.10 0.68 -9.13
C TYR A 49 -4.46 1.61 -7.99
N SER A 50 -5.42 2.50 -8.22
CA SER A 50 -6.01 3.31 -7.16
C SER A 50 -7.42 2.80 -6.85
N TYR A 51 -7.79 2.89 -5.57
CA TYR A 51 -9.08 2.46 -5.05
C TYR A 51 -9.70 3.62 -4.29
N GLU A 52 -10.95 3.96 -4.63
CA GLU A 52 -11.66 5.10 -4.04
C GLU A 52 -12.48 4.67 -2.81
N ASN A 53 -12.90 5.67 -2.02
CA ASN A 53 -13.80 5.47 -0.88
C ASN A 53 -13.22 4.62 0.24
N ILE A 54 -11.91 4.62 0.37
CA ILE A 54 -11.22 3.94 1.46
C ILE A 54 -11.16 4.91 2.65
N THR A 55 -12.07 4.75 3.61
CA THR A 55 -12.08 5.61 4.79
C THR A 55 -10.85 5.36 5.66
N PRO A 56 -10.44 6.35 6.50
CA PRO A 56 -9.31 6.12 7.42
C PRO A 56 -9.51 4.90 8.33
N GLU A 57 -10.73 4.66 8.80
CA GLU A 57 -11.05 3.51 9.64
C GLU A 57 -10.85 2.19 8.88
N PHE A 58 -11.31 2.15 7.63
CA PHE A 58 -11.15 0.96 6.79
C PHE A 58 -9.68 0.74 6.42
N TYR A 59 -8.94 1.81 6.15
CA TYR A 59 -7.51 1.70 5.88
C TYR A 59 -6.77 1.14 7.10
N GLU A 60 -7.16 1.54 8.31
CA GLU A 60 -6.58 1.02 9.54
C GLU A 60 -6.82 -0.49 9.68
N GLU A 61 -8.01 -0.96 9.32
CA GLU A 61 -8.30 -2.40 9.27
C GLU A 61 -7.38 -3.13 8.30
N PHE A 62 -7.14 -2.52 7.13
CA PHE A 62 -6.22 -3.08 6.15
C PHE A 62 -4.79 -3.15 6.72
N GLU A 63 -4.31 -2.07 7.34
CA GLU A 63 -2.98 -2.06 7.95
C GLU A 63 -2.81 -3.15 9.01
N ASP A 64 -3.83 -3.37 9.82
CA ASP A 64 -3.78 -4.31 10.94
C ASP A 64 -4.02 -5.76 10.52
N ALA A 65 -4.33 -6.03 9.27
CA ALA A 65 -4.62 -7.38 8.80
C ALA A 65 -3.39 -8.28 8.87
N GLU A 66 -3.60 -9.54 9.26
CA GLU A 66 -2.52 -10.55 9.26
C GLU A 66 -1.93 -10.76 7.87
N SER A 67 -2.79 -10.79 6.86
CA SER A 67 -2.38 -10.90 5.47
C SER A 67 -3.03 -9.78 4.69
N HIS A 68 -2.22 -8.83 4.23
CA HIS A 68 -2.69 -7.68 3.47
C HIS A 68 -3.24 -8.09 2.11
N GLY A 69 -2.61 -9.07 1.47
CA GLY A 69 -3.10 -9.62 0.20
C GLY A 69 -4.47 -10.26 0.33
N LYS A 70 -4.65 -11.09 1.36
CA LYS A 70 -5.95 -11.74 1.61
C LYS A 70 -7.02 -10.72 1.95
N PHE A 71 -6.69 -9.72 2.78
CA PHE A 71 -7.62 -8.65 3.11
C PHE A 71 -8.07 -7.92 1.85
N PHE A 72 -7.13 -7.58 0.99
CA PHE A 72 -7.41 -6.90 -0.28
C PHE A 72 -8.38 -7.72 -1.14
N TYR A 73 -8.06 -8.98 -1.39
CA TYR A 73 -8.89 -9.83 -2.26
C TYR A 73 -10.29 -10.07 -1.69
N LYS A 74 -10.40 -10.19 -0.39
CA LYS A 74 -11.70 -10.44 0.26
C LYS A 74 -12.55 -9.17 0.38
N ASN A 75 -11.93 -8.02 0.67
CA ASN A 75 -12.68 -6.85 1.12
C ASN A 75 -12.67 -5.67 0.14
N ILE A 76 -11.69 -5.59 -0.77
CA ILE A 76 -11.52 -4.44 -1.66
C ILE A 76 -11.67 -4.82 -3.13
N ASN A 77 -11.05 -5.92 -3.53
CA ASN A 77 -10.95 -6.33 -4.94
C ASN A 77 -12.32 -6.58 -5.55
N LYS A 78 -12.61 -5.90 -6.66
CA LYS A 78 -13.86 -6.05 -7.42
C LYS A 78 -15.13 -5.75 -6.63
N LYS A 79 -15.01 -4.92 -5.58
CA LYS A 79 -16.17 -4.45 -4.83
C LYS A 79 -16.64 -3.12 -5.40
N ASP A 80 -17.95 -3.00 -5.64
CA ASP A 80 -18.54 -1.78 -6.21
C ASP A 80 -18.33 -0.56 -5.31
N GLU A 81 -18.23 -0.78 -4.00
CA GLU A 81 -17.98 0.29 -3.03
C GLU A 81 -16.63 0.96 -3.23
N TYR A 82 -15.66 0.25 -3.82
CA TYR A 82 -14.29 0.74 -3.99
C TYR A 82 -13.90 0.73 -5.47
N PRO A 83 -14.41 1.69 -6.26
CA PRO A 83 -14.05 1.77 -7.68
C PRO A 83 -12.54 1.87 -7.86
N TYR A 84 -12.02 1.19 -8.86
CA TYR A 84 -10.58 1.16 -9.10
C TYR A 84 -10.24 1.68 -10.48
N ARG A 85 -8.98 2.12 -10.61
CA ARG A 85 -8.42 2.54 -11.90
C ARG A 85 -6.96 2.13 -11.97
N LYS A 86 -6.53 1.61 -13.13
CA LYS A 86 -5.11 1.38 -13.35
C LYS A 86 -4.40 2.73 -13.54
N GLU A 87 -3.36 2.96 -12.76
CA GLU A 87 -2.62 4.22 -12.78
C GLU A 87 -1.34 4.13 -13.60
N PHE A 88 -0.43 3.23 -13.22
CA PHE A 88 0.86 3.08 -13.88
C PHE A 88 1.48 1.73 -13.54
N THR A 89 2.58 1.40 -14.23
CA THR A 89 3.38 0.23 -13.92
C THR A 89 4.78 0.70 -13.52
N LEU A 90 5.28 0.20 -12.39
CA LEU A 90 6.62 0.53 -11.92
C LEU A 90 7.68 -0.02 -12.87
N TYR A 91 8.78 0.70 -13.03
CA TYR A 91 9.93 0.21 -13.78
C TYR A 91 10.65 -0.91 -13.02
N PRO A 92 11.36 -1.81 -13.73
CA PRO A 92 12.07 -2.91 -13.06
C PRO A 92 13.05 -2.45 -11.96
N ASN A 93 13.74 -1.31 -12.15
CA ASN A 93 14.64 -0.80 -11.13
C ASN A 93 13.88 -0.35 -9.87
N GLU A 94 12.68 0.22 -10.03
CA GLU A 94 11.85 0.61 -8.89
C GLU A 94 11.38 -0.62 -8.11
N ILE A 95 10.98 -1.67 -8.82
CA ILE A 95 10.58 -2.94 -8.20
C ILE A 95 11.75 -3.54 -7.42
N ASN A 96 12.95 -3.53 -8.02
CA ASN A 96 14.16 -4.05 -7.37
C ASN A 96 14.52 -3.27 -6.11
N GLU A 97 14.37 -1.95 -6.13
CA GLU A 97 14.62 -1.11 -4.96
C GLU A 97 13.69 -1.50 -3.80
N LEU A 98 12.39 -1.71 -4.09
CA LEU A 98 11.43 -2.13 -3.08
C LEU A 98 11.77 -3.50 -2.52
N LYS A 99 12.15 -4.44 -3.36
CA LYS A 99 12.57 -5.79 -2.95
C LYS A 99 13.82 -5.74 -2.07
N ASN A 100 14.76 -4.84 -2.39
CA ASN A 100 15.96 -4.65 -1.58
C ASN A 100 15.62 -4.12 -0.18
N ILE A 101 14.66 -3.20 -0.09
CA ILE A 101 14.19 -2.70 1.22
C ILE A 101 13.63 -3.86 2.04
N VAL A 102 12.85 -4.73 1.44
CA VAL A 102 12.25 -5.89 2.12
C VAL A 102 13.35 -6.84 2.61
N GLU A 103 14.34 -7.16 1.79
CA GLU A 103 15.45 -8.02 2.18
C GLU A 103 16.25 -7.44 3.34
N ASN A 104 16.59 -6.15 3.26
CA ASN A 104 17.37 -5.48 4.31
C ASN A 104 16.62 -5.44 5.63
N LYS A 105 15.34 -5.13 5.62
CA LYS A 105 14.53 -5.11 6.84
C LYS A 105 14.33 -6.50 7.43
N SER A 106 14.18 -7.52 6.58
CA SER A 106 14.04 -8.91 7.03
C SER A 106 15.32 -9.40 7.71
N GLU A 107 16.50 -8.99 7.26
CA GLU A 107 17.79 -9.33 7.87
C GLU A 107 17.97 -8.63 9.21
N GLU A 108 17.50 -7.38 9.33
CA GLU A 108 17.58 -6.61 10.59
C GLU A 108 16.74 -7.24 11.70
N ASP A 109 15.68 -7.95 11.36
CA ASP A 109 14.78 -8.58 12.33
C ASP A 109 15.33 -9.89 12.95
N ASP A 110 16.46 -10.34 12.47
CA ASP A 110 17.18 -11.50 13.06
C ASP A 110 18.05 -11.04 14.27
#